data_c84f79a17508477d690f2fd1e7c3a1d0
#
_entry.id   c84f79a17508477d690f2fd1e7c3a1d0
#
_cell.length_a   1.000
_cell.length_b   1.000
_cell.length_c   1.000
_cell.angle_alpha   90.00
_cell.angle_beta   90.00
_cell.angle_gamma   90.00
#
_symmetry.space_group_name_H-M   'P 1'
#
loop_
_entity.id
_entity.type
_entity.pdbx_description
1 polymer ?
#
loop_
_entity_poly.entity_id
_entity_poly.type
_entity_poly.pdbx_seq_one_letter_code
_entity_poly.pdbx_strand_id
1 'polypeptide(L)'
;DNESVDKSSILTGSKETYPPYFIRTEYLSDATSESWNQGDKRGVWTDYNLDGRIDLLVDNSGFPPYSRLVMFEQDESRAFVNVGGQLGIDIVNPTGTITMDINHDGLPDLITSQNNIRHSDIPPRLFVFENQSKVPGRKSIKVHLRGTKSNSQALGAMVMLYSKQNSKKIVQRRWTEYSQGGLTSQNEDGVHFGIDAGVEALGVKVRWPFKVKSGFKQGQVIEKLYSLQGLMTKDFVEVTVCEDGKILSGKISCQF
;
A
#
# COMPACT_ATOMS: atom_id res chain seq x y z
N ASP A 1 0.93 8.04 -36.58
CA ASP A 1 2.06 8.58 -35.82
C ASP A 1 1.52 9.19 -34.54
N ASN A 2 1.22 8.34 -33.58
CA ASN A 2 0.89 8.74 -32.21
C ASN A 2 2.02 8.29 -31.31
N GLU A 3 3.10 9.03 -31.37
CA GLU A 3 4.09 9.00 -30.29
C GLU A 3 3.45 9.69 -29.10
N SER A 4 2.80 8.92 -28.24
CA SER A 4 2.45 9.39 -26.91
C SER A 4 3.75 9.63 -26.16
N VAL A 5 4.15 10.86 -26.08
CA VAL A 5 5.39 11.30 -25.44
C VAL A 5 5.27 11.29 -23.90
N ASP A 6 4.09 10.97 -23.37
CA ASP A 6 3.85 10.98 -21.94
C ASP A 6 4.38 9.71 -21.29
N LYS A 7 5.47 9.86 -20.55
CA LYS A 7 6.08 8.80 -19.76
C LYS A 7 5.36 8.65 -18.43
N SER A 8 5.29 7.42 -17.93
CA SER A 8 4.81 7.16 -16.59
C SER A 8 5.64 7.94 -15.56
N SER A 9 4.97 8.56 -14.60
CA SER A 9 5.64 9.42 -13.64
C SER A 9 4.99 9.33 -12.26
N ILE A 10 5.82 9.51 -11.24
CA ILE A 10 5.37 9.69 -9.87
C ILE A 10 5.47 11.17 -9.51
N LEU A 11 4.40 11.68 -8.90
CA LEU A 11 4.36 13.04 -8.38
C LEU A 11 4.63 13.02 -6.88
N THR A 12 5.74 13.60 -6.47
CA THR A 12 6.07 13.77 -5.05
C THR A 12 5.76 15.19 -4.60
N GLY A 13 5.06 15.32 -3.47
CA GLY A 13 4.75 16.62 -2.89
C GLY A 13 6.00 17.27 -2.29
N SER A 14 6.20 18.56 -2.58
CA SER A 14 7.22 19.37 -1.91
C SER A 14 6.88 19.58 -0.43
N LYS A 15 7.88 19.46 0.45
CA LYS A 15 7.73 19.70 1.89
C LYS A 15 7.99 21.15 2.31
N GLU A 16 8.59 21.94 1.45
CA GLU A 16 9.28 23.19 1.84
C GLU A 16 8.54 24.47 1.44
N THR A 17 7.48 24.36 0.65
CA THR A 17 6.78 25.53 0.11
C THR A 17 5.27 25.46 0.30
N TYR A 18 4.67 26.63 0.54
CA TYR A 18 3.22 26.80 0.51
C TYR A 18 2.85 27.84 -0.55
N PRO A 19 1.95 27.56 -1.50
CA PRO A 19 1.24 26.26 -1.67
C PRO A 19 2.21 25.14 -2.07
N PRO A 20 1.92 23.89 -1.66
CA PRO A 20 2.75 22.76 -2.06
C PRO A 20 2.69 22.55 -3.57
N TYR A 21 3.82 22.26 -4.18
CA TYR A 21 3.87 21.86 -5.58
C TYR A 21 4.32 20.40 -5.70
N PHE A 22 4.02 19.78 -6.82
CA PHE A 22 4.43 18.44 -7.13
C PHE A 22 5.71 18.43 -7.95
N ILE A 23 6.64 17.57 -7.56
CA ILE A 23 7.84 17.26 -8.34
C ILE A 23 7.50 16.02 -9.17
N ARG A 24 7.56 16.13 -10.47
CA ARG A 24 7.36 15.02 -11.41
C ARG A 24 8.69 14.29 -11.61
N THR A 25 8.70 12.99 -11.32
CA THR A 25 9.80 12.11 -11.65
C THR A 25 9.30 11.07 -12.65
N GLU A 26 9.94 11.01 -13.82
CA GLU A 26 9.61 10.02 -14.85
C GLU A 26 10.31 8.69 -14.53
N TYR A 27 9.56 7.61 -14.69
CA TYR A 27 10.09 6.25 -14.55
C TYR A 27 10.00 5.55 -15.89
N LEU A 28 11.15 5.01 -16.29
CA LEU A 28 11.24 4.12 -17.45
C LEU A 28 11.36 2.70 -16.92
N SER A 29 10.66 1.75 -17.54
CA SER A 29 11.07 0.35 -17.41
C SER A 29 12.38 0.15 -18.17
N ASP A 30 13.09 -0.95 -17.88
CA ASP A 30 14.26 -1.36 -18.67
C ASP A 30 13.91 -1.65 -20.14
N ALA A 31 12.64 -1.76 -20.46
CA ALA A 31 12.16 -1.78 -21.83
C ALA A 31 12.33 -0.38 -22.42
N THR A 32 13.34 -0.23 -23.23
CA THR A 32 13.62 0.99 -24.02
C THR A 32 12.59 1.29 -25.10
N SER A 33 11.44 0.62 -25.09
CA SER A 33 10.45 0.76 -26.12
C SER A 33 9.45 1.87 -25.77
N GLU A 34 9.13 2.64 -26.79
CA GLU A 34 8.12 3.70 -26.81
C GLU A 34 6.71 3.20 -26.40
N SER A 35 6.49 1.89 -26.41
CA SER A 35 5.22 1.24 -26.05
C SER A 35 5.02 0.95 -24.56
N TRP A 36 6.01 1.17 -23.72
CA TRP A 36 5.92 0.95 -22.28
C TRP A 36 4.80 1.75 -21.61
N ASN A 37 4.55 2.94 -22.05
CA ASN A 37 3.62 3.87 -21.40
C ASN A 37 2.14 3.66 -21.76
N GLN A 38 1.79 2.67 -22.56
CA GLN A 38 0.45 2.59 -23.14
C GLN A 38 -0.55 1.78 -22.33
N GLY A 39 -0.31 1.50 -21.08
CA GLY A 39 -1.22 0.59 -20.40
C GLY A 39 -1.17 0.53 -18.91
N ASP A 40 -0.61 1.52 -18.25
CA ASP A 40 -0.67 1.57 -16.79
C ASP A 40 -2.13 1.69 -16.34
N LYS A 41 -2.66 0.59 -15.82
CA LYS A 41 -4.08 0.49 -15.46
C LYS A 41 -4.31 0.58 -13.98
N ARG A 42 -3.31 0.19 -13.20
CA ARG A 42 -3.44 0.08 -11.76
C ARG A 42 -2.10 0.30 -11.09
N GLY A 43 -2.11 1.05 -10.00
CA GLY A 43 -1.03 1.13 -9.05
C GLY A 43 -1.46 0.54 -7.70
N VAL A 44 -0.65 -0.31 -7.10
CA VAL A 44 -0.86 -0.88 -5.77
C VAL A 44 0.30 -0.49 -4.87
N TRP A 45 -0.02 0.24 -3.81
CA TRP A 45 0.98 0.64 -2.81
C TRP A 45 1.10 -0.43 -1.73
N THR A 46 2.32 -0.90 -1.48
CA THR A 46 2.61 -1.94 -0.48
C THR A 46 4.00 -1.71 0.12
N ASP A 47 4.26 -2.26 1.28
CA ASP A 47 5.57 -2.33 1.91
C ASP A 47 5.94 -3.82 1.94
N TYR A 48 6.40 -4.34 0.78
CA TYR A 48 6.55 -5.78 0.58
C TYR A 48 7.71 -6.38 1.37
N ASN A 49 8.76 -5.57 1.63
CA ASN A 49 9.98 -6.00 2.31
C ASN A 49 10.01 -5.60 3.80
N LEU A 50 8.95 -4.97 4.34
CA LEU A 50 8.78 -4.53 5.72
C LEU A 50 9.81 -3.51 6.22
N ASP A 51 10.36 -2.69 5.33
CA ASP A 51 11.34 -1.66 5.71
C ASP A 51 10.71 -0.32 6.14
N GLY A 52 9.39 -0.25 6.13
CA GLY A 52 8.61 0.92 6.54
C GLY A 52 8.44 1.97 5.44
N ARG A 53 9.03 1.77 4.26
CA ARG A 53 8.82 2.58 3.06
C ARG A 53 7.72 1.96 2.21
N ILE A 54 7.05 2.78 1.45
CA ILE A 54 5.97 2.30 0.59
C ILE A 54 6.48 2.07 -0.83
N ASP A 55 6.30 0.88 -1.34
CA ASP A 55 6.65 0.47 -2.69
C ASP A 55 5.45 0.55 -3.61
N LEU A 56 5.66 0.47 -4.91
CA LEU A 56 4.62 0.61 -5.91
C LEU A 56 4.66 -0.54 -6.93
N LEU A 57 3.58 -1.30 -6.98
CA LEU A 57 3.29 -2.23 -8.09
C LEU A 57 2.50 -1.51 -9.17
N VAL A 58 2.84 -1.76 -10.43
CA VAL A 58 2.12 -1.19 -11.58
C VAL A 58 1.74 -2.28 -12.55
N ASP A 59 0.44 -2.40 -12.82
CA ASP A 59 -0.09 -3.24 -13.90
C ASP A 59 0.07 -2.48 -15.22
N ASN A 60 1.14 -2.75 -15.94
CA ASN A 60 1.26 -2.27 -17.31
C ASN A 60 0.76 -3.36 -18.28
N SER A 61 -0.42 -3.19 -18.82
CA SER A 61 -1.02 -4.13 -19.78
C SER A 61 -1.34 -3.41 -21.10
N GLY A 62 -0.32 -3.06 -21.83
CA GLY A 62 -0.42 -2.40 -23.11
C GLY A 62 -0.20 -3.35 -24.28
N PHE A 63 0.96 -3.25 -24.90
CA PHE A 63 1.37 -4.08 -26.02
C PHE A 63 2.47 -5.05 -25.63
N PRO A 64 2.18 -6.36 -25.52
CA PRO A 64 3.20 -7.37 -25.32
C PRO A 64 4.27 -7.33 -26.44
N PRO A 65 5.52 -7.69 -26.12
CA PRO A 65 6.04 -8.24 -24.86
C PRO A 65 6.45 -7.17 -23.81
N TYR A 66 6.22 -5.92 -24.09
CA TYR A 66 6.70 -4.79 -23.27
C TYR A 66 5.79 -4.48 -22.07
N SER A 67 4.51 -4.87 -22.16
CA SER A 67 3.56 -4.73 -21.06
C SER A 67 3.85 -5.74 -19.96
N ARG A 68 4.35 -5.28 -18.82
CA ARG A 68 4.77 -6.16 -17.73
C ARG A 68 4.28 -5.66 -16.38
N LEU A 69 4.17 -6.57 -15.43
CA LEU A 69 4.04 -6.20 -14.03
C LEU A 69 5.38 -5.62 -13.55
N VAL A 70 5.31 -4.45 -12.96
CA VAL A 70 6.50 -3.73 -12.49
C VAL A 70 6.40 -3.52 -10.99
N MET A 71 7.48 -3.79 -10.26
CA MET A 71 7.63 -3.45 -8.85
C MET A 71 8.69 -2.38 -8.72
N PHE A 72 8.30 -1.22 -8.23
CA PHE A 72 9.20 -0.15 -7.84
C PHE A 72 9.39 -0.18 -6.32
N GLU A 73 10.58 -0.56 -5.88
CA GLU A 73 11.01 -0.45 -4.49
C GLU A 73 11.47 0.98 -4.19
N GLN A 74 11.00 1.55 -3.07
CA GLN A 74 11.46 2.84 -2.60
C GLN A 74 12.71 2.69 -1.74
N ASP A 75 13.84 3.22 -2.19
CA ASP A 75 15.11 3.19 -1.47
C ASP A 75 15.19 4.21 -0.31
N GLU A 76 16.32 4.25 0.41
CA GLU A 76 16.57 5.17 1.52
C GLU A 76 16.60 6.65 1.08
N SER A 77 16.96 6.93 -0.16
CA SER A 77 16.93 8.28 -0.75
C SER A 77 15.52 8.70 -1.17
N ARG A 78 14.55 7.78 -1.10
CA ARG A 78 13.18 7.87 -1.58
C ARG A 78 13.06 7.86 -3.11
N ALA A 79 14.08 7.39 -3.80
CA ALA A 79 13.97 7.04 -5.19
C ALA A 79 13.28 5.68 -5.35
N PHE A 80 12.66 5.47 -6.51
CA PHE A 80 11.99 4.22 -6.85
C PHE A 80 12.83 3.47 -7.87
N VAL A 81 13.16 2.22 -7.57
CA VAL A 81 13.98 1.33 -8.41
C VAL A 81 13.14 0.15 -8.85
N ASN A 82 13.14 -0.17 -10.15
CA ASN A 82 12.43 -1.35 -10.66
C ASN A 82 13.16 -2.62 -10.24
N VAL A 83 12.52 -3.44 -9.44
CA VAL A 83 13.03 -4.71 -8.93
C VAL A 83 12.21 -5.93 -9.40
N GLY A 84 11.18 -5.72 -10.22
CA GLY A 84 10.24 -6.77 -10.63
C GLY A 84 10.90 -7.99 -11.27
N GLY A 85 11.89 -7.77 -12.14
CA GLY A 85 12.65 -8.86 -12.75
C GLY A 85 13.50 -9.64 -11.75
N GLN A 86 14.10 -8.96 -10.76
CA GLN A 86 14.90 -9.59 -9.70
C GLN A 86 14.03 -10.43 -8.75
N LEU A 87 12.78 -10.00 -8.54
CA LEU A 87 11.80 -10.71 -7.71
C LEU A 87 11.09 -11.84 -8.47
N GLY A 88 11.28 -11.93 -9.80
CA GLY A 88 10.63 -12.96 -10.63
C GLY A 88 9.13 -12.75 -10.82
N ILE A 89 8.63 -11.53 -10.64
CA ILE A 89 7.19 -11.21 -10.77
C ILE A 89 6.85 -10.46 -12.06
N ASP A 90 7.78 -10.28 -12.96
CA ASP A 90 7.67 -9.49 -14.19
C ASP A 90 6.82 -10.16 -15.29
N ILE A 91 5.65 -10.68 -14.95
CA ILE A 91 4.74 -11.34 -15.89
C ILE A 91 4.28 -10.41 -16.99
N VAL A 92 3.99 -10.98 -18.16
CA VAL A 92 3.50 -10.24 -19.34
C VAL A 92 1.99 -9.98 -19.22
N ASN A 93 1.58 -8.81 -19.63
CA ASN A 93 0.18 -8.38 -19.75
C ASN A 93 -0.65 -8.58 -18.47
N PRO A 94 -0.18 -8.07 -17.31
CA PRO A 94 -0.86 -8.21 -16.02
C PRO A 94 -2.18 -7.45 -15.97
N THR A 95 -3.07 -7.89 -15.10
CA THR A 95 -4.31 -7.16 -14.80
C THR A 95 -4.85 -7.56 -13.43
N GLY A 96 -5.46 -6.59 -12.74
CA GLY A 96 -6.16 -6.83 -11.49
C GLY A 96 -5.25 -7.23 -10.32
N THR A 97 -4.04 -6.72 -10.28
CA THR A 97 -3.09 -6.97 -9.19
C THR A 97 -3.61 -6.50 -7.84
N ILE A 98 -3.49 -7.34 -6.84
CA ILE A 98 -3.79 -7.05 -5.43
C ILE A 98 -2.68 -7.55 -4.52
N THR A 99 -2.60 -6.98 -3.33
CA THR A 99 -1.77 -7.50 -2.24
C THR A 99 -2.63 -7.97 -1.07
N MET A 100 -2.28 -9.10 -0.50
CA MET A 100 -2.87 -9.66 0.70
C MET A 100 -1.90 -10.62 1.38
N ASP A 101 -2.03 -10.81 2.66
CA ASP A 101 -1.26 -11.80 3.43
C ASP A 101 -2.05 -13.12 3.46
N ILE A 102 -1.74 -14.03 2.52
CA ILE A 102 -2.51 -15.27 2.28
C ILE A 102 -2.23 -16.31 3.35
N ASN A 103 -0.97 -16.41 3.77
CA ASN A 103 -0.48 -17.43 4.71
C ASN A 103 -0.44 -16.93 6.17
N HIS A 104 -0.80 -15.66 6.41
CA HIS A 104 -0.78 -15.00 7.72
C HIS A 104 0.61 -14.96 8.38
N ASP A 105 1.66 -14.74 7.59
CA ASP A 105 3.02 -14.58 8.10
C ASP A 105 3.43 -13.11 8.29
N GLY A 106 2.57 -12.19 7.89
CA GLY A 106 2.75 -10.75 8.03
C GLY A 106 3.47 -10.09 6.86
N LEU A 107 3.79 -10.84 5.80
CA LEU A 107 4.33 -10.34 4.55
C LEU A 107 3.20 -10.16 3.53
N PRO A 108 3.11 -9.04 2.82
CA PRO A 108 2.15 -8.90 1.74
C PRO A 108 2.52 -9.81 0.56
N ASP A 109 1.69 -10.79 0.27
CA ASP A 109 1.75 -11.61 -0.93
C ASP A 109 1.12 -10.90 -2.12
N LEU A 110 1.31 -11.44 -3.32
CA LEU A 110 0.84 -10.85 -4.55
C LEU A 110 -0.06 -11.82 -5.32
N ILE A 111 -1.26 -11.34 -5.69
CA ILE A 111 -2.14 -12.03 -6.62
C ILE A 111 -2.33 -11.14 -7.84
N THR A 112 -2.13 -11.69 -9.02
CA THR A 112 -2.31 -10.96 -10.28
C THR A 112 -2.78 -11.91 -11.37
N SER A 113 -3.53 -11.41 -12.32
CA SER A 113 -3.91 -12.17 -13.49
C SER A 113 -3.15 -11.71 -14.73
N GLN A 114 -3.01 -12.60 -15.68
CA GLN A 114 -2.51 -12.35 -17.02
C GLN A 114 -3.68 -12.42 -17.99
N ASN A 115 -3.79 -11.47 -18.89
CA ASN A 115 -4.84 -11.47 -19.91
C ASN A 115 -4.26 -11.59 -21.32
N ASN A 116 -5.12 -11.91 -22.28
CA ASN A 116 -4.76 -12.06 -23.70
C ASN A 116 -5.21 -10.89 -24.57
N ILE A 117 -5.56 -9.77 -23.98
CA ILE A 117 -5.98 -8.57 -24.71
C ILE A 117 -4.81 -8.12 -25.59
N ARG A 118 -5.08 -7.91 -26.88
CA ARG A 118 -4.12 -7.50 -27.92
C ARG A 118 -3.06 -8.54 -28.29
N HIS A 119 -3.07 -9.73 -27.68
CA HIS A 119 -2.17 -10.83 -28.02
C HIS A 119 -2.76 -12.18 -27.66
N SER A 120 -3.40 -12.83 -28.63
CA SER A 120 -4.15 -14.08 -28.43
C SER A 120 -3.29 -15.26 -27.95
N ASP A 121 -1.98 -15.23 -28.22
CA ASP A 121 -1.05 -16.31 -27.85
C ASP A 121 -0.65 -16.26 -26.37
N ILE A 122 -0.98 -15.19 -25.65
CA ILE A 122 -0.77 -15.10 -24.21
C ILE A 122 -1.94 -15.82 -23.51
N PRO A 123 -1.70 -16.95 -22.82
CA PRO A 123 -2.79 -17.65 -22.15
C PRO A 123 -3.25 -16.87 -20.90
N PRO A 124 -4.56 -16.67 -20.71
CA PRO A 124 -5.08 -16.12 -19.47
C PRO A 124 -4.71 -17.01 -18.28
N ARG A 125 -4.15 -16.42 -17.22
CA ARG A 125 -3.72 -17.15 -16.02
C ARG A 125 -3.90 -16.29 -14.77
N LEU A 126 -4.06 -16.96 -13.64
CA LEU A 126 -3.93 -16.36 -12.32
C LEU A 126 -2.59 -16.76 -11.73
N PHE A 127 -1.85 -15.78 -11.22
CA PHE A 127 -0.61 -15.98 -10.51
C PHE A 127 -0.80 -15.61 -9.04
N VAL A 128 -0.27 -16.44 -8.18
CA VAL A 128 -0.17 -16.22 -6.73
C VAL A 128 1.31 -16.32 -6.38
N PHE A 129 1.87 -15.23 -5.91
CA PHE A 129 3.25 -15.16 -5.47
C PHE A 129 3.27 -15.03 -3.96
N GLU A 130 3.74 -16.06 -3.28
CA GLU A 130 4.03 -16.02 -1.85
C GLU A 130 5.31 -15.22 -1.62
N ASN A 131 5.23 -14.22 -0.75
CA ASN A 131 6.33 -13.34 -0.46
C ASN A 131 7.34 -14.00 0.49
N GLN A 132 8.55 -14.20 0.02
CA GLN A 132 9.66 -14.80 0.77
C GLN A 132 10.69 -13.77 1.28
N SER A 133 10.37 -12.47 1.24
CA SER A 133 11.29 -11.36 1.58
C SER A 133 11.55 -11.22 3.07
N LYS A 134 11.67 -12.32 3.81
CA LYS A 134 11.85 -12.29 5.25
C LYS A 134 13.25 -11.79 5.64
N VAL A 135 13.31 -10.62 6.25
CA VAL A 135 14.55 -10.02 6.77
C VAL A 135 14.56 -10.12 8.30
N PRO A 136 15.61 -10.69 8.92
CA PRO A 136 15.70 -10.82 10.37
C PRO A 136 15.56 -9.48 11.10
N GLY A 137 14.72 -9.47 12.14
CA GLY A 137 14.45 -8.29 12.95
C GLY A 137 13.41 -7.33 12.40
N ARG A 138 12.97 -7.47 11.15
CA ARG A 138 11.80 -6.76 10.62
C ARG A 138 10.52 -7.38 11.13
N LYS A 139 9.52 -6.53 11.34
CA LYS A 139 8.20 -6.89 11.87
C LYS A 139 7.11 -6.23 11.06
N SER A 140 5.89 -6.67 11.28
CA SER A 140 4.72 -6.01 10.70
C SER A 140 3.55 -5.92 11.68
N ILE A 141 2.69 -4.95 11.42
CA ILE A 141 1.40 -4.82 12.09
C ILE A 141 0.31 -4.53 11.07
N LYS A 142 -0.78 -5.28 11.19
CA LYS A 142 -2.01 -5.06 10.42
C LYS A 142 -3.08 -4.48 11.34
N VAL A 143 -3.60 -3.33 10.97
CA VAL A 143 -4.55 -2.56 11.77
C VAL A 143 -5.92 -2.60 11.10
N HIS A 144 -6.87 -3.28 11.71
CA HIS A 144 -8.28 -3.24 11.33
C HIS A 144 -8.97 -2.10 12.07
N LEU A 145 -9.81 -1.35 11.40
CA LEU A 145 -10.60 -0.29 12.03
C LEU A 145 -12.08 -0.67 12.09
N ARG A 146 -12.72 -0.28 13.17
CA ARG A 146 -14.17 -0.42 13.34
C ARG A 146 -14.77 0.89 13.83
N GLY A 147 -15.54 1.55 12.96
CA GLY A 147 -16.26 2.77 13.27
C GLY A 147 -17.51 2.49 14.08
N THR A 148 -17.78 3.33 15.06
CA THR A 148 -19.00 3.29 15.89
C THR A 148 -19.84 4.54 15.70
N LYS A 149 -19.19 5.67 15.45
CA LYS A 149 -19.79 6.98 15.16
C LYS A 149 -19.63 7.38 13.70
N SER A 150 -18.53 6.94 13.08
CA SER A 150 -18.28 7.02 11.64
C SER A 150 -18.90 5.84 10.89
N ASN A 151 -18.51 5.61 9.63
CA ASN A 151 -18.92 4.40 8.92
C ASN A 151 -18.25 3.16 9.54
N SER A 152 -18.94 2.01 9.54
CA SER A 152 -18.52 0.80 10.25
C SER A 152 -17.13 0.28 9.86
N GLN A 153 -16.73 0.52 8.62
CA GLN A 153 -15.43 0.10 8.09
C GLN A 153 -14.37 1.20 8.14
N ALA A 154 -14.71 2.35 8.74
CA ALA A 154 -13.86 3.52 8.87
C ALA A 154 -13.22 4.00 7.55
N LEU A 155 -13.94 3.83 6.42
CA LEU A 155 -13.46 4.29 5.12
C LEU A 155 -13.14 5.77 5.14
N GLY A 156 -11.96 6.13 4.60
CA GLY A 156 -11.42 7.48 4.64
C GLY A 156 -10.72 7.83 5.95
N ALA A 157 -10.58 6.89 6.88
CA ALA A 157 -9.74 7.11 8.05
C ALA A 157 -8.25 7.14 7.67
N MET A 158 -7.49 7.99 8.34
CA MET A 158 -6.03 7.99 8.26
C MET A 158 -5.45 7.30 9.49
N VAL A 159 -4.62 6.29 9.26
CA VAL A 159 -3.90 5.54 10.29
C VAL A 159 -2.44 5.96 10.28
N MET A 160 -1.92 6.32 11.44
CA MET A 160 -0.53 6.73 11.63
C MET A 160 0.14 5.81 12.63
N LEU A 161 1.15 5.06 12.19
CA LEU A 161 2.03 4.30 13.07
C LEU A 161 3.12 5.22 13.60
N TYR A 162 3.18 5.36 14.91
CA TYR A 162 4.24 6.07 15.62
C TYR A 162 5.28 5.08 16.12
N SER A 163 6.52 5.30 15.73
CA SER A 163 7.67 4.46 16.06
C SER A 163 8.85 5.32 16.48
N LYS A 164 9.89 4.69 17.03
CA LYS A 164 11.18 5.32 17.29
C LYS A 164 12.34 4.40 16.92
N GLN A 165 13.44 5.00 16.50
CA GLN A 165 14.74 4.35 16.31
C GLN A 165 15.81 5.30 16.81
N ASN A 166 16.67 4.84 17.73
CA ASN A 166 17.74 5.67 18.32
C ASN A 166 17.21 7.05 18.81
N SER A 167 16.10 7.06 19.52
CA SER A 167 15.39 8.26 19.99
C SER A 167 14.77 9.15 18.92
N LYS A 168 14.98 8.87 17.63
CA LYS A 168 14.36 9.59 16.52
C LYS A 168 12.94 9.07 16.29
N LYS A 169 11.97 9.97 16.24
CA LYS A 169 10.57 9.64 15.93
C LYS A 169 10.39 9.34 14.43
N ILE A 170 9.68 8.26 14.16
CA ILE A 170 9.28 7.84 12.82
C ILE A 170 7.76 7.79 12.78
N VAL A 171 7.16 8.30 11.70
CA VAL A 171 5.71 8.27 11.50
C VAL A 171 5.41 7.78 10.09
N GLN A 172 4.77 6.64 10.00
CA GLN A 172 4.19 6.13 8.75
C GLN A 172 2.71 6.52 8.69
N ARG A 173 2.17 6.78 7.49
CA ARG A 173 0.76 7.12 7.27
C ARG A 173 0.17 6.26 6.18
N ARG A 174 -1.05 5.75 6.42
CA ARG A 174 -1.84 4.97 5.46
C ARG A 174 -3.31 5.39 5.59
N TRP A 175 -4.08 5.14 4.57
CA TRP A 175 -5.52 5.38 4.57
C TRP A 175 -6.29 4.08 4.45
N THR A 176 -7.48 4.04 5.05
CA THR A 176 -8.44 2.97 4.79
C THR A 176 -9.22 3.28 3.52
N GLU A 177 -8.99 2.48 2.50
CA GLU A 177 -9.63 2.60 1.18
C GLU A 177 -10.16 1.25 0.74
N TYR A 178 -11.29 1.23 0.02
CA TYR A 178 -11.80 -0.02 -0.54
C TYR A 178 -11.16 -0.36 -1.87
N SER A 179 -10.95 0.60 -2.72
CA SER A 179 -10.37 0.39 -4.04
C SER A 179 -9.10 1.17 -4.15
N GLN A 180 -8.01 0.60 -3.66
CA GLN A 180 -6.69 1.19 -3.88
C GLN A 180 -6.23 0.84 -5.28
N GLY A 181 -6.01 1.85 -6.10
CA GLY A 181 -5.25 1.74 -7.32
C GLY A 181 -6.00 1.35 -8.58
N GLY A 182 -7.33 1.46 -8.66
CA GLY A 182 -8.01 1.43 -9.94
C GLY A 182 -9.05 0.34 -10.17
N LEU A 183 -9.30 0.06 -11.44
CA LEU A 183 -10.39 -0.78 -11.92
C LEU A 183 -10.23 -2.25 -11.51
N THR A 184 -11.32 -2.88 -11.09
CA THR A 184 -11.55 -4.34 -11.01
C THR A 184 -10.95 -5.13 -9.87
N SER A 185 -10.24 -4.53 -8.93
CA SER A 185 -9.66 -5.30 -7.83
C SER A 185 -9.56 -4.49 -6.54
N GLN A 186 -9.52 -5.19 -5.42
CA GLN A 186 -9.47 -4.63 -4.08
C GLN A 186 -8.48 -5.42 -3.24
N ASN A 187 -7.59 -4.73 -2.56
CA ASN A 187 -6.71 -5.33 -1.57
C ASN A 187 -7.52 -5.83 -0.36
N GLU A 188 -6.90 -6.63 0.47
CA GLU A 188 -7.55 -7.12 1.70
C GLU A 188 -7.91 -5.99 2.68
N ASP A 189 -8.83 -6.28 3.61
CA ASP A 189 -9.23 -5.39 4.69
C ASP A 189 -8.08 -5.21 5.71
N GLY A 190 -7.91 -4.00 6.18
CA GLY A 190 -6.87 -3.62 7.13
C GLY A 190 -5.77 -2.77 6.52
N VAL A 191 -5.05 -2.08 7.39
CA VAL A 191 -3.94 -1.21 7.02
C VAL A 191 -2.65 -1.85 7.49
N HIS A 192 -1.77 -2.18 6.55
CA HIS A 192 -0.52 -2.87 6.82
C HIS A 192 0.64 -1.87 6.99
N PHE A 193 1.52 -2.13 7.95
CA PHE A 193 2.76 -1.39 8.19
C PHE A 193 3.92 -2.35 8.41
N GLY A 194 4.97 -2.21 7.63
CA GLY A 194 6.27 -2.78 7.93
C GLY A 194 7.01 -1.96 9.00
N ILE A 195 7.82 -2.62 9.78
CA ILE A 195 8.61 -2.06 10.87
C ILE A 195 10.03 -2.57 10.72
N ASP A 196 10.94 -1.70 10.30
CA ASP A 196 12.33 -2.07 10.03
C ASP A 196 13.07 -2.56 11.28
N ALA A 197 14.17 -3.26 11.09
CA ALA A 197 14.99 -3.79 12.17
C ALA A 197 15.48 -2.67 13.11
N GLY A 198 15.37 -2.89 14.41
CA GLY A 198 15.74 -1.91 15.43
C GLY A 198 14.75 -0.76 15.61
N VAL A 199 13.63 -0.75 14.89
CA VAL A 199 12.54 0.22 15.08
C VAL A 199 11.55 -0.32 16.13
N GLU A 200 11.19 0.52 17.10
CA GLU A 200 10.19 0.21 18.13
C GLU A 200 8.86 0.89 17.80
N ALA A 201 7.81 0.11 17.57
CA ALA A 201 6.45 0.62 17.41
C ALA A 201 5.86 1.03 18.77
N LEU A 202 5.40 2.27 18.88
CA LEU A 202 4.90 2.86 20.13
C LEU A 202 3.39 2.90 20.21
N GLY A 203 2.73 3.23 19.09
CA GLY A 203 1.28 3.39 19.06
C GLY A 203 0.74 3.70 17.68
N VAL A 204 -0.57 3.52 17.56
CA VAL A 204 -1.34 3.85 16.36
C VAL A 204 -2.24 5.04 16.67
N LYS A 205 -2.11 6.10 15.89
CA LYS A 205 -3.03 7.24 15.92
C LYS A 205 -4.00 7.14 14.73
N VAL A 206 -5.28 7.19 15.03
CA VAL A 206 -6.32 7.14 14.00
C VAL A 206 -7.02 8.48 13.93
N ARG A 207 -7.09 9.02 12.71
CA ARG A 207 -7.94 10.14 12.36
C ARG A 207 -9.19 9.57 11.69
N TRP A 208 -10.29 9.56 12.45
CA TRP A 208 -11.56 8.98 12.03
C TRP A 208 -12.26 9.86 10.99
N PRO A 209 -12.97 9.25 10.02
CA PRO A 209 -13.73 10.02 9.04
C PRO A 209 -14.90 10.75 9.70
N PHE A 210 -15.29 11.87 9.12
CA PHE A 210 -16.41 12.66 9.63
C PHE A 210 -17.75 11.97 9.45
N LYS A 211 -18.63 12.09 10.46
CA LYS A 211 -20.06 11.94 10.24
C LYS A 211 -20.61 13.29 9.81
N VAL A 212 -21.02 13.41 8.56
CA VAL A 212 -21.74 14.59 8.08
C VAL A 212 -23.11 14.61 8.77
N LYS A 213 -23.29 15.47 9.76
CA LYS A 213 -24.63 15.81 10.22
C LYS A 213 -25.28 16.66 9.12
N SER A 214 -26.54 16.40 8.83
CA SER A 214 -27.32 17.16 7.85
C SER A 214 -27.21 18.67 8.10
N GLY A 215 -26.79 19.41 7.07
CA GLY A 215 -26.45 20.83 7.14
C GLY A 215 -24.94 21.03 7.31
N PHE A 216 -24.32 21.69 6.35
CA PHE A 216 -22.87 21.93 6.17
C PHE A 216 -22.13 22.55 7.39
N LYS A 217 -22.30 21.98 8.57
CA LYS A 217 -21.43 22.31 9.71
C LYS A 217 -20.20 21.43 9.62
N GLN A 218 -19.05 22.08 9.53
CA GLN A 218 -17.74 21.46 9.57
C GLN A 218 -17.67 20.44 10.71
N GLY A 219 -17.59 19.15 10.37
CA GLY A 219 -17.52 18.08 11.36
C GLY A 219 -16.21 18.18 12.16
N GLN A 220 -16.27 17.83 13.43
CA GLN A 220 -15.10 17.82 14.27
C GLN A 220 -14.18 16.66 13.89
N VAL A 221 -12.89 16.93 13.61
CA VAL A 221 -11.87 15.90 13.41
C VAL A 221 -11.67 15.16 14.71
N ILE A 222 -11.88 13.85 14.71
CA ILE A 222 -11.60 13.00 15.86
C ILE A 222 -10.29 12.28 15.59
N GLU A 223 -9.24 12.64 16.35
CA GLU A 223 -7.98 11.92 16.36
C GLU A 223 -7.81 11.23 17.71
N LYS A 224 -7.43 9.96 17.69
CA LYS A 224 -7.20 9.19 18.90
C LYS A 224 -5.94 8.35 18.80
N LEU A 225 -5.14 8.35 19.85
CA LEU A 225 -3.91 7.55 19.97
C LEU A 225 -4.20 6.29 20.78
N TYR A 226 -3.75 5.16 20.27
CA TYR A 226 -3.84 3.84 20.88
C TYR A 226 -2.44 3.30 21.11
N SER A 227 -2.15 2.87 22.33
CA SER A 227 -0.83 2.31 22.69
C SER A 227 -0.69 0.89 22.13
N LEU A 228 0.51 0.59 21.59
CA LEU A 228 0.90 -0.77 21.19
C LEU A 228 1.73 -1.46 22.27
N GLN A 229 1.91 -0.84 23.43
CA GLN A 229 2.68 -1.42 24.53
C GLN A 229 2.09 -2.78 24.93
N GLY A 230 2.94 -3.81 24.94
CA GLY A 230 2.54 -5.18 25.26
C GLY A 230 1.81 -5.95 24.16
N LEU A 231 1.51 -5.30 23.02
CA LEU A 231 0.86 -5.96 21.87
C LEU A 231 1.86 -6.49 20.85
N MET A 232 2.99 -5.83 20.66
CA MET A 232 4.03 -6.23 19.70
C MET A 232 4.89 -7.40 20.22
N THR A 233 4.26 -8.54 20.48
CA THR A 233 4.90 -9.72 21.10
C THR A 233 5.47 -10.72 20.11
N LYS A 234 5.14 -10.57 18.82
CA LYS A 234 5.57 -11.42 17.70
C LYS A 234 6.07 -10.56 16.56
N ASP A 235 6.67 -11.19 15.55
CA ASP A 235 7.13 -10.50 14.33
C ASP A 235 5.96 -9.99 13.50
N PHE A 236 4.83 -10.69 13.52
CA PHE A 236 3.57 -10.22 12.96
C PHE A 236 2.48 -10.09 14.02
N VAL A 237 1.78 -8.96 14.01
CA VAL A 237 0.68 -8.69 14.94
C VAL A 237 -0.52 -8.09 14.18
N GLU A 238 -1.69 -8.66 14.41
CA GLU A 238 -2.96 -8.06 14.01
C GLU A 238 -3.64 -7.39 15.20
N VAL A 239 -4.20 -6.21 14.97
CA VAL A 239 -4.99 -5.49 15.98
C VAL A 239 -6.26 -4.92 15.36
N THR A 240 -7.32 -4.88 16.16
CA THR A 240 -8.53 -4.13 15.83
C THR A 240 -8.61 -2.89 16.70
N VAL A 241 -8.72 -1.73 16.06
CA VAL A 241 -8.88 -0.44 16.71
C VAL A 241 -10.33 0.03 16.56
N CYS A 242 -10.98 0.22 17.69
CA CYS A 242 -12.37 0.65 17.76
C CYS A 242 -12.46 2.17 17.99
N GLU A 243 -13.40 2.83 17.34
CA GLU A 243 -13.57 4.29 17.46
C GLU A 243 -13.94 4.73 18.89
N ASP A 244 -14.56 3.84 19.69
CA ASP A 244 -14.85 4.07 21.11
C ASP A 244 -13.59 4.14 21.99
N GLY A 245 -12.44 3.69 21.49
CA GLY A 245 -11.15 3.81 22.14
C GLY A 245 -10.50 2.52 22.59
N LYS A 246 -11.07 1.40 22.25
CA LYS A 246 -10.48 0.10 22.52
C LYS A 246 -9.50 -0.29 21.43
N ILE A 247 -8.45 -1.02 21.81
CA ILE A 247 -7.57 -1.76 20.90
C ILE A 247 -7.57 -3.21 21.35
N LEU A 248 -7.80 -4.11 20.42
CA LEU A 248 -7.97 -5.53 20.65
C LEU A 248 -6.97 -6.30 19.79
N SER A 249 -6.42 -7.42 20.31
CA SER A 249 -5.56 -8.30 19.53
C SER A 249 -6.38 -9.10 18.52
N GLY A 250 -5.90 -9.19 17.28
CA GLY A 250 -6.55 -9.92 16.21
C GLY A 250 -7.64 -9.14 15.46
N LYS A 251 -8.22 -9.79 14.43
CA LYS A 251 -9.35 -9.27 13.67
C LYS A 251 -10.68 -9.60 14.38
N ILE A 252 -11.15 -8.68 15.19
CA ILE A 252 -12.30 -8.88 16.10
C ILE A 252 -13.37 -7.80 15.82
N SER A 253 -14.64 -8.11 16.09
CA SER A 253 -15.72 -7.12 16.10
C SER A 253 -15.67 -6.30 17.39
N CYS A 254 -15.79 -4.98 17.27
CA CYS A 254 -16.00 -4.13 18.43
C CYS A 254 -17.42 -4.39 18.96
N GLN A 255 -17.54 -4.91 20.18
CA GLN A 255 -18.84 -5.06 20.83
C GLN A 255 -19.31 -3.67 21.28
N PHE A 256 -20.57 -3.38 20.99
CA PHE A 256 -21.29 -2.15 21.37
C PHE A 256 -22.03 -2.35 22.68
#